data_8195c168f21474ab3c243e6fbaff6fc6
#
_entry.id   8195c168f21474ab3c243e6fbaff6fc6
#
_cell.length_a   1.000
_cell.length_b   1.000
_cell.length_c   1.000
_cell.angle_alpha   90.00
_cell.angle_beta   90.00
_cell.angle_gamma   90.00
#
_symmetry.space_group_name_H-M   'P 1'
#
loop_
_entity.id
_entity.type
_entity.pdbx_description
1 polymer ?
#
loop_
_entity_poly.entity_id
_entity_poly.type
_entity_poly.pdbx_seq_one_letter_code
_entity_poly.pdbx_strand_id
1 'polypeptide(L)'
;MADAEGLDLLHKQLEFSGCKIALICDDKLLTILRDDISTIPWPNMWELPGGGREAEETPFECVQREVFEELGLKLEEADIVWVKKYQGMLNPDKISIFMVGTITQEECASIVFGDEGQVYQMMDVSQFLADEKVIPQLQDRLSDYLEVRA
;
A
#
# COMPACT_ATOMS: atom_id res chain seq x y z
N MET A 1 -5.72 -14.98 -0.76
CA MET A 1 -5.01 -14.93 -2.04
C MET A 1 -5.90 -14.26 -3.08
N ALA A 2 -5.31 -13.45 -3.94
CA ALA A 2 -6.06 -12.74 -4.99
C ALA A 2 -6.70 -13.71 -5.99
N ASP A 3 -7.78 -13.27 -6.66
CA ASP A 3 -8.40 -14.06 -7.72
C ASP A 3 -7.54 -14.08 -8.99
N ALA A 4 -8.02 -14.76 -10.04
CA ALA A 4 -7.25 -14.92 -11.28
C ALA A 4 -6.92 -13.57 -11.95
N GLU A 5 -7.85 -12.61 -11.93
CA GLU A 5 -7.60 -11.28 -12.49
C GLU A 5 -6.55 -10.53 -11.69
N GLY A 6 -6.61 -10.61 -10.37
CA GLY A 6 -5.64 -9.99 -9.49
C GLY A 6 -4.24 -10.58 -9.67
N LEU A 7 -4.14 -11.91 -9.76
CA LEU A 7 -2.87 -12.57 -9.99
C LEU A 7 -2.29 -12.18 -11.35
N ASP A 8 -3.12 -12.10 -12.40
CA ASP A 8 -2.67 -11.66 -13.71
C ASP A 8 -2.11 -10.23 -13.64
N LEU A 9 -2.82 -9.33 -12.97
CA LEU A 9 -2.40 -7.94 -12.83
C LEU A 9 -1.08 -7.80 -12.07
N LEU A 10 -0.85 -8.62 -11.04
CA LEU A 10 0.38 -8.59 -10.25
C LEU A 10 1.63 -8.84 -11.10
N HIS A 11 1.53 -9.69 -12.09
CA HIS A 11 2.67 -10.12 -12.90
C HIS A 11 2.68 -9.52 -14.31
N LYS A 12 1.80 -8.57 -14.57
CA LYS A 12 1.64 -8.00 -15.91
C LYS A 12 2.69 -6.92 -16.18
N GLN A 13 3.27 -6.97 -17.38
CA GLN A 13 4.10 -5.87 -17.89
C GLN A 13 3.18 -4.79 -18.43
N LEU A 14 2.94 -3.76 -17.62
CA LEU A 14 2.12 -2.62 -18.02
C LEU A 14 2.79 -1.33 -17.54
N GLU A 15 2.40 -0.22 -18.16
CA GLU A 15 2.86 1.07 -17.71
C GLU A 15 2.07 1.51 -16.49
N PHE A 16 2.74 1.68 -15.35
CA PHE A 16 2.13 2.20 -14.14
C PHE A 16 3.15 3.04 -13.38
N SER A 17 2.70 4.02 -12.61
CA SER A 17 3.59 4.95 -11.92
C SER A 17 4.10 4.40 -10.58
N GLY A 18 3.29 3.60 -9.92
CA GLY A 18 3.67 3.05 -8.62
C GLY A 18 2.56 2.23 -7.99
N CYS A 19 2.80 1.80 -6.77
CA CYS A 19 1.87 0.94 -6.03
C CYS A 19 1.72 1.40 -4.57
N LYS A 20 0.59 1.04 -3.97
CA LYS A 20 0.35 1.14 -2.53
C LYS A 20 -0.34 -0.13 -2.07
N ILE A 21 -0.07 -0.54 -0.83
CA ILE A 21 -0.66 -1.75 -0.27
C ILE A 21 -1.17 -1.51 1.14
N ALA A 22 -2.39 -1.98 1.41
CA ALA A 22 -2.94 -2.04 2.77
C ALA A 22 -2.57 -3.41 3.36
N LEU A 23 -1.61 -3.42 4.27
CA LEU A 23 -1.19 -4.65 4.96
C LEU A 23 -1.99 -4.79 6.25
N ILE A 24 -2.89 -5.77 6.27
CA ILE A 24 -3.86 -5.96 7.36
C ILE A 24 -3.44 -7.14 8.24
N CYS A 25 -3.46 -6.89 9.54
CA CYS A 25 -3.30 -7.91 10.57
C CYS A 25 -4.50 -7.78 11.51
N ASP A 26 -5.39 -8.78 11.48
CA ASP A 26 -6.66 -8.75 12.18
C ASP A 26 -7.52 -7.55 11.72
N ASP A 27 -7.85 -6.62 12.59
CA ASP A 27 -8.64 -5.42 12.26
C ASP A 27 -7.79 -4.15 12.18
N LYS A 28 -6.47 -4.29 12.08
CA LYS A 28 -5.54 -3.18 11.99
C LYS A 28 -4.76 -3.23 10.69
N LEU A 29 -4.34 -2.07 10.20
CA LEU A 29 -3.48 -1.99 9.04
C LEU A 29 -2.27 -1.13 9.34
N LEU A 30 -1.20 -1.42 8.62
CA LEU A 30 0.06 -0.71 8.78
C LEU A 30 0.02 0.62 8.04
N THR A 31 0.32 1.69 8.77
CA THR A 31 0.36 3.05 8.22
C THR A 31 1.72 3.68 8.46
N ILE A 32 2.08 4.62 7.60
CA ILE A 32 3.33 5.37 7.71
C ILE A 32 2.99 6.85 7.72
N LEU A 33 3.53 7.59 8.68
CA LEU A 33 3.37 9.04 8.73
C LEU A 33 4.44 9.68 7.83
N ARG A 34 3.98 10.38 6.79
CA ARG A 34 4.88 11.04 5.84
C ARG A 34 5.67 12.14 6.52
N ASP A 35 6.85 12.43 5.98
CA ASP A 35 7.69 13.50 6.50
C ASP A 35 6.95 14.85 6.48
N ASP A 36 7.25 15.69 7.46
CA ASP A 36 6.65 17.01 7.55
C ASP A 36 7.52 18.03 6.83
N ILE A 37 7.54 17.90 5.49
CA ILE A 37 8.36 18.74 4.60
C ILE A 37 7.45 19.35 3.55
N SER A 38 7.45 20.66 3.42
CA SER A 38 6.55 21.38 2.52
C SER A 38 6.75 21.07 1.03
N THR A 39 7.89 20.48 0.66
CA THR A 39 8.23 20.18 -0.73
C THR A 39 7.69 18.85 -1.25
N ILE A 40 7.08 18.03 -0.39
CA ILE A 40 6.50 16.74 -0.80
C ILE A 40 4.97 16.82 -0.79
N PRO A 41 4.28 15.96 -1.57
CA PRO A 41 2.82 15.87 -1.51
C PRO A 41 2.37 15.34 -0.14
N TRP A 42 1.24 15.82 0.34
CA TRP A 42 0.62 15.40 1.60
C TRP A 42 1.61 15.31 2.78
N PRO A 43 2.31 16.41 3.11
CA PRO A 43 3.25 16.36 4.24
C PRO A 43 2.52 16.08 5.55
N ASN A 44 3.17 15.32 6.42
CA ASN A 44 2.67 15.00 7.76
C ASN A 44 1.29 14.31 7.77
N MET A 45 0.99 13.55 6.71
CA MET A 45 -0.24 12.76 6.61
C MET A 45 0.08 11.27 6.62
N TRP A 46 -0.89 10.48 7.05
CA TRP A 46 -0.76 9.02 7.06
C TRP A 46 -0.98 8.45 5.67
N GLU A 47 -0.10 7.54 5.29
CA GLU A 47 -0.16 6.82 4.02
C GLU A 47 0.01 5.32 4.27
N LEU A 48 0.01 4.58 3.16
CA LEU A 48 0.24 3.13 3.15
C LEU A 48 1.60 2.83 2.53
N PRO A 49 2.19 1.67 2.83
CA PRO A 49 3.44 1.26 2.20
C PRO A 49 3.33 1.19 0.68
N GLY A 50 4.44 1.41 0.00
CA GLY A 50 4.51 1.41 -1.45
C GLY A 50 5.24 2.63 -1.96
N GLY A 51 5.39 2.72 -3.27
CA GLY A 51 6.10 3.84 -3.89
C GLY A 51 6.19 3.71 -5.39
N GLY A 52 7.13 4.43 -5.98
CA GLY A 52 7.30 4.50 -7.43
C GLY A 52 7.86 3.24 -8.06
N ARG A 53 7.38 2.94 -9.26
CA ARG A 53 7.92 1.86 -10.08
C ARG A 53 9.36 2.18 -10.49
N GLU A 54 10.23 1.21 -10.42
CA GLU A 54 11.59 1.32 -10.92
C GLU A 54 11.76 0.45 -12.16
N ALA A 55 12.41 1.01 -13.19
CA ALA A 55 12.67 0.30 -14.44
C ALA A 55 11.40 -0.34 -14.99
N GLU A 56 11.44 -1.63 -15.29
CA GLU A 56 10.33 -2.36 -15.89
C GLU A 56 9.68 -3.33 -14.90
N GLU A 57 9.67 -2.98 -13.63
CA GLU A 57 9.04 -3.83 -12.60
C GLU A 57 7.58 -4.13 -12.94
N THR A 58 7.16 -5.37 -12.63
CA THR A 58 5.73 -5.70 -12.54
C THR A 58 5.17 -5.10 -11.26
N PRO A 59 3.84 -4.99 -11.11
CA PRO A 59 3.26 -4.55 -9.84
C PRO A 59 3.74 -5.34 -8.63
N PHE A 60 3.88 -6.67 -8.76
CA PHE A 60 4.38 -7.49 -7.66
C PHE A 60 5.84 -7.16 -7.30
N GLU A 61 6.70 -7.04 -8.29
CA GLU A 61 8.10 -6.68 -8.06
C GLU A 61 8.22 -5.32 -7.38
N CYS A 62 7.41 -4.35 -7.81
CA CYS A 62 7.40 -3.01 -7.24
C CYS A 62 6.99 -3.03 -5.77
N VAL A 63 5.87 -3.67 -5.44
CA VAL A 63 5.37 -3.69 -4.06
C VAL A 63 6.28 -4.51 -3.16
N GLN A 64 6.82 -5.62 -3.66
CA GLN A 64 7.75 -6.45 -2.88
C GLN A 64 9.01 -5.67 -2.51
N ARG A 65 9.58 -4.93 -3.46
CA ARG A 65 10.75 -4.09 -3.22
C ARG A 65 10.45 -2.98 -2.23
N GLU A 66 9.36 -2.24 -2.44
CA GLU A 66 9.00 -1.11 -1.57
C GLU A 66 8.71 -1.56 -0.13
N VAL A 67 7.98 -2.63 0.05
CA VAL A 67 7.67 -3.17 1.38
C VAL A 67 8.96 -3.60 2.10
N PHE A 68 9.88 -4.21 1.37
CA PHE A 68 11.16 -4.60 1.96
C PHE A 68 12.00 -3.37 2.37
N GLU A 69 12.08 -2.38 1.50
CA GLU A 69 12.82 -1.14 1.78
C GLU A 69 12.25 -0.38 2.98
N GLU A 70 10.93 -0.29 3.06
CA GLU A 70 10.27 0.51 4.09
C GLU A 70 10.12 -0.21 5.43
N LEU A 71 9.94 -1.53 5.42
CA LEU A 71 9.53 -2.29 6.60
C LEU A 71 10.41 -3.50 6.93
N GLY A 72 11.32 -3.86 6.03
CA GLY A 72 12.13 -5.06 6.22
C GLY A 72 11.35 -6.36 6.10
N LEU A 73 10.13 -6.31 5.57
CA LEU A 73 9.30 -7.49 5.40
C LEU A 73 9.43 -8.07 4.01
N LYS A 74 9.49 -9.40 3.93
CA LYS A 74 9.50 -10.11 2.65
C LYS A 74 8.06 -10.50 2.30
N LEU A 75 7.44 -9.71 1.43
CA LEU A 75 6.08 -9.95 0.96
C LEU A 75 6.07 -11.09 -0.05
N GLU A 76 5.17 -12.06 0.14
CA GLU A 76 4.97 -13.17 -0.79
C GLU A 76 3.68 -12.95 -1.59
N GLU A 77 3.60 -13.54 -2.78
CA GLU A 77 2.41 -13.43 -3.63
C GLU A 77 1.14 -13.88 -2.89
N ALA A 78 1.24 -14.97 -2.12
CA ALA A 78 0.11 -15.52 -1.39
C ALA A 78 -0.43 -14.59 -0.30
N ASP A 79 0.34 -13.61 0.13
CA ASP A 79 -0.09 -12.63 1.12
C ASP A 79 -1.05 -11.61 0.53
N ILE A 80 -1.03 -11.42 -0.79
CA ILE A 80 -1.85 -10.42 -1.47
C ILE A 80 -3.23 -11.01 -1.77
N VAL A 81 -4.27 -10.35 -1.27
CA VAL A 81 -5.64 -10.85 -1.37
C VAL A 81 -6.50 -10.07 -2.37
N TRP A 82 -6.07 -8.88 -2.79
CA TRP A 82 -6.83 -8.04 -3.72
C TRP A 82 -5.91 -7.06 -4.44
N VAL A 83 -6.17 -6.85 -5.74
CA VAL A 83 -5.37 -5.94 -6.58
C VAL A 83 -6.31 -5.21 -7.53
N LYS A 84 -6.11 -3.90 -7.68
CA LYS A 84 -6.92 -3.10 -8.60
C LYS A 84 -6.13 -1.94 -9.18
N LYS A 85 -6.42 -1.60 -10.44
CA LYS A 85 -5.88 -0.40 -11.10
C LYS A 85 -6.71 0.82 -10.75
N TYR A 86 -6.03 1.95 -10.54
CA TYR A 86 -6.65 3.25 -10.32
C TYR A 86 -5.94 4.31 -11.14
N GLN A 87 -6.54 5.47 -11.26
CA GLN A 87 -5.85 6.65 -11.76
C GLN A 87 -4.81 7.09 -10.71
N GLY A 88 -3.68 7.62 -11.16
CA GLY A 88 -2.64 8.09 -10.25
C GLY A 88 -3.14 9.20 -9.33
N MET A 89 -2.64 9.21 -8.11
CA MET A 89 -3.05 10.20 -7.10
C MET A 89 -2.57 11.61 -7.44
N LEU A 90 -1.40 11.74 -8.02
CA LEU A 90 -0.81 13.02 -8.41
C LEU A 90 -1.08 13.36 -9.87
N ASN A 91 -1.11 12.36 -10.73
CA ASN A 91 -1.32 12.53 -12.17
C ASN A 91 -2.38 11.52 -12.64
N PRO A 92 -3.62 11.98 -12.92
CA PRO A 92 -4.70 11.07 -13.33
C PRO A 92 -4.47 10.39 -14.69
N ASP A 93 -3.52 10.89 -15.51
CA ASP A 93 -3.16 10.25 -16.77
C ASP A 93 -2.30 9.01 -16.59
N LYS A 94 -1.77 8.80 -15.39
CA LYS A 94 -0.96 7.63 -15.04
C LYS A 94 -1.83 6.58 -14.35
N ILE A 95 -1.37 5.33 -14.41
CA ILE A 95 -2.02 4.23 -13.69
C ILE A 95 -1.29 3.99 -12.37
N SER A 96 -2.06 3.79 -11.31
CA SER A 96 -1.57 3.42 -10.00
C SER A 96 -2.17 2.07 -9.61
N ILE A 97 -1.40 1.23 -8.93
CA ILE A 97 -1.85 -0.09 -8.50
C ILE A 97 -2.08 -0.08 -6.99
N PHE A 98 -3.27 -0.49 -6.57
CA PHE A 98 -3.60 -0.62 -5.16
C PHE A 98 -3.81 -2.08 -4.81
N MET A 99 -3.25 -2.50 -3.69
CA MET A 99 -3.32 -3.88 -3.24
C MET A 99 -3.77 -3.95 -1.80
N VAL A 100 -4.34 -5.08 -1.42
CA VAL A 100 -4.58 -5.42 -0.03
C VAL A 100 -3.86 -6.74 0.24
N GLY A 101 -3.13 -6.79 1.33
CA GLY A 101 -2.42 -7.99 1.75
C GLY A 101 -2.63 -8.25 3.23
N THR A 102 -2.28 -9.46 3.66
CA THR A 102 -2.37 -9.85 5.07
C THR A 102 -0.97 -10.18 5.60
N ILE A 103 -0.72 -9.79 6.84
CA ILE A 103 0.51 -10.14 7.54
C ILE A 103 0.15 -10.74 8.91
N THR A 104 1.05 -11.59 9.41
CA THR A 104 0.88 -12.24 10.71
C THR A 104 1.33 -11.34 11.85
N GLN A 105 0.95 -11.67 13.08
CA GLN A 105 1.44 -10.97 14.26
C GLN A 105 2.97 -11.07 14.38
N GLU A 106 3.54 -12.21 13.99
CA GLU A 106 4.99 -12.38 13.98
C GLU A 106 5.67 -11.42 13.01
N GLU A 107 5.10 -11.28 11.81
CA GLU A 107 5.62 -10.36 10.80
C GLU A 107 5.52 -8.92 11.30
N CYS A 108 4.41 -8.53 11.91
CA CYS A 108 4.27 -7.21 12.52
C CYS A 108 5.36 -6.96 13.56
N ALA A 109 5.66 -7.95 14.39
CA ALA A 109 6.69 -7.83 15.42
C ALA A 109 8.11 -7.76 14.85
N SER A 110 8.30 -8.19 13.60
CA SER A 110 9.63 -8.22 12.96
C SER A 110 9.93 -6.97 12.11
N ILE A 111 9.04 -6.00 12.07
CA ILE A 111 9.22 -4.80 11.24
C ILE A 111 10.47 -4.03 11.64
N VAL A 112 11.27 -3.68 10.64
CA VAL A 112 12.41 -2.79 10.79
C VAL A 112 12.12 -1.58 9.92
N PHE A 113 11.69 -0.49 10.53
CA PHE A 113 11.29 0.72 9.81
C PHE A 113 12.49 1.37 9.12
N GLY A 114 12.31 1.71 7.83
CA GLY A 114 13.37 2.30 7.01
C GLY A 114 13.54 3.80 7.25
N ASP A 115 14.22 4.45 6.31
CA ASP A 115 14.64 5.86 6.45
C ASP A 115 13.58 6.87 6.01
N GLU A 116 12.59 6.46 5.24
CA GLU A 116 11.53 7.36 4.75
C GLU A 116 10.34 7.38 5.71
N GLY A 117 9.78 8.55 5.94
CA GLY A 117 8.69 8.74 6.85
C GLY A 117 9.15 8.99 8.29
N GLN A 118 8.24 9.48 9.12
CA GLN A 118 8.54 9.83 10.51
C GLN A 118 8.42 8.63 11.44
N VAL A 119 7.36 7.81 11.25
CA VAL A 119 7.01 6.70 12.12
C VAL A 119 6.02 5.80 11.41
N TYR A 120 5.95 4.53 11.80
CA TYR A 120 4.87 3.66 11.36
C TYR A 120 3.96 3.32 12.55
N GLN A 121 2.72 2.98 12.25
CA GLN A 121 1.74 2.64 13.28
C GLN A 121 0.74 1.62 12.73
N MET A 122 0.41 0.61 13.55
CA MET A 122 -0.73 -0.26 13.28
C MET A 122 -1.99 0.48 13.71
N MET A 123 -2.80 0.87 12.75
CA MET A 123 -3.99 1.70 12.98
C MET A 123 -5.25 0.86 12.76
N ASP A 124 -6.27 1.04 13.61
CA ASP A 124 -7.56 0.37 13.36
C ASP A 124 -8.09 0.76 11.98
N VAL A 125 -8.64 -0.21 11.25
CA VAL A 125 -9.22 0.04 9.93
C VAL A 125 -10.28 1.13 9.99
N SER A 126 -11.15 1.10 11.01
CA SER A 126 -12.17 2.12 11.18
C SER A 126 -11.59 3.52 11.41
N GLN A 127 -10.52 3.63 12.17
CA GLN A 127 -9.83 4.89 12.39
C GLN A 127 -9.22 5.41 11.09
N PHE A 128 -8.56 4.54 10.32
CA PHE A 128 -7.95 4.91 9.04
C PHE A 128 -8.99 5.51 8.09
N LEU A 129 -10.16 4.92 8.03
CA LEU A 129 -11.23 5.36 7.13
C LEU A 129 -11.86 6.70 7.55
N ALA A 130 -11.74 7.09 8.82
CA ALA A 130 -12.36 8.29 9.37
C ALA A 130 -11.39 9.43 9.65
N ASP A 131 -10.09 9.19 9.65
CA ASP A 131 -9.08 10.16 10.07
C ASP A 131 -8.81 11.19 8.98
N GLU A 132 -8.93 12.47 9.34
CA GLU A 132 -8.68 13.59 8.43
C GLU A 132 -7.21 13.70 8.01
N LYS A 133 -6.30 13.10 8.77
CA LYS A 133 -4.86 13.11 8.48
C LYS A 133 -4.44 11.94 7.59
N VAL A 134 -5.37 11.16 7.07
CA VAL A 134 -5.09 10.10 6.11
C VAL A 134 -5.32 10.62 4.69
N ILE A 135 -4.47 10.25 3.76
CA ILE A 135 -4.62 10.62 2.35
C ILE A 135 -5.97 10.10 1.82
N PRO A 136 -6.89 10.98 1.36
CA PRO A 136 -8.26 10.57 1.03
C PRO A 136 -8.39 9.49 -0.04
N GLN A 137 -7.55 9.52 -1.07
CA GLN A 137 -7.59 8.52 -2.13
C GLN A 137 -7.33 7.11 -1.58
N LEU A 138 -6.49 6.98 -0.57
CA LEU A 138 -6.20 5.68 0.05
C LEU A 138 -7.38 5.18 0.88
N GLN A 139 -8.11 6.09 1.53
CA GLN A 139 -9.35 5.74 2.23
C GLN A 139 -10.38 5.19 1.24
N ASP A 140 -10.54 5.86 0.09
CA ASP A 140 -11.50 5.44 -0.94
C ASP A 140 -11.15 4.05 -1.49
N ARG A 141 -9.89 3.81 -1.76
CA ARG A 141 -9.43 2.52 -2.32
C ARG A 141 -9.62 1.37 -1.33
N LEU A 142 -9.33 1.61 -0.06
CA LEU A 142 -9.56 0.60 0.96
C LEU A 142 -11.07 0.32 1.11
N SER A 143 -11.90 1.36 1.06
CA SER A 143 -13.35 1.21 1.10
C SER A 143 -13.86 0.35 -0.05
N ASP A 144 -13.32 0.52 -1.26
CA ASP A 144 -13.69 -0.32 -2.41
C ASP A 144 -13.43 -1.79 -2.12
N TYR A 145 -12.29 -2.12 -1.54
CA TYR A 145 -11.99 -3.51 -1.16
C TYR A 145 -12.99 -4.05 -0.14
N LEU A 146 -13.27 -3.26 0.89
CA LEU A 146 -14.17 -3.69 1.96
C LEU A 146 -15.59 -3.95 1.45
N GLU A 147 -16.06 -3.17 0.48
CA GLU A 147 -17.35 -3.38 -0.17
C GLU A 147 -17.39 -4.69 -0.97
N VAL A 148 -16.33 -4.97 -1.73
CA VAL A 148 -16.25 -6.20 -2.54
C VAL A 148 -16.22 -7.44 -1.67
N ARG A 149 -15.55 -7.36 -0.54
CA ARG A 149 -15.37 -8.50 0.36
C ARG A 149 -16.61 -8.78 1.23
N ALA A 150 -17.46 -7.79 1.41
CA ALA A 150 -18.64 -7.87 2.27
C ALA A 150 -19.71 -8.86 1.74
#